data_e681ca3519a59c5e202bad9b459ed27f
#
_entry.id   e681ca3519a59c5e202bad9b459ed27f
#
_cell.length_a   1.000
_cell.length_b   1.000
_cell.length_c   1.000
_cell.angle_alpha   90.00
_cell.angle_beta   90.00
_cell.angle_gamma   90.00
#
_symmetry.space_group_name_H-M   'P 1'
#
loop_
_entity.id
_entity.type
_entity.pdbx_description
1 polymer ?
#
loop_
_entity_poly.entity_id
_entity_poly.type
_entity_poly.pdbx_seq_one_letter_code
_entity_poly.pdbx_strand_id
1 'polypeptide(L)'
;MKCIYYNSNAHVDIFPANSRSNFNTYFDIHKLDYLEDDNIEAAIKSITYDDRTIVSLPSDKTEKVYGVKSNISDSTVYNSEYENIVCLFVGNRFNDVIHVDFKNPSFFTTRKQLLSRAVFQIIEVDSNTTPNFTVGSPTYIQVVVRKKKMGKKFNIFLDSSCTISKVLYPENHSTSFRIDLPERLCFNRDWQVTLKSLFLPNNIQNFPSCWIVCNISTNGQGVIYTNGYEVLKSVKIELEEGNYPTISGIIDYLSNEISKSDVPISFELDDGKVKMICKNFPLFESFLEIEMSDKLASILGFIKPTEKIDIIKLHEYEVKIAAHRADAFIFYPKNLIISCDILDNTIFGGEHVKLLRMVTNIKESSSDILSFDFLQDEFVDLNVKEFKSIQIDIMDATGNLVKTDNSISTILQLMFKTV
;
A
#
# COMPACT_ATOMS: atom_id res chain seq x y z
N MET A 1 -13.74 -21.10 -23.67
CA MET A 1 -12.87 -19.95 -23.47
C MET A 1 -11.88 -19.92 -24.62
N LYS A 2 -11.71 -18.77 -25.29
CA LYS A 2 -10.71 -18.55 -26.35
C LYS A 2 -9.79 -17.43 -25.96
N CYS A 3 -8.56 -17.45 -26.48
CA CYS A 3 -7.57 -16.39 -26.30
C CYS A 3 -7.42 -15.61 -27.60
N ILE A 4 -7.39 -14.29 -27.49
CA ILE A 4 -7.09 -13.34 -28.56
C ILE A 4 -5.81 -12.63 -28.17
N TYR A 5 -4.85 -12.53 -29.09
CA TYR A 5 -3.60 -11.82 -28.86
C TYR A 5 -3.59 -10.55 -29.70
N TYR A 6 -3.45 -9.43 -29.03
CA TYR A 6 -3.30 -8.12 -29.66
C TYR A 6 -1.84 -7.68 -29.56
N ASN A 7 -1.35 -7.00 -30.59
CA ASN A 7 0.05 -6.57 -30.69
C ASN A 7 0.12 -5.12 -31.14
N SER A 8 0.87 -4.29 -30.44
CA SER A 8 1.01 -2.85 -30.77
C SER A 8 1.65 -2.59 -32.14
N ASN A 9 2.41 -3.53 -32.68
CA ASN A 9 2.97 -3.43 -34.04
C ASN A 9 2.09 -4.03 -35.12
N ALA A 10 0.97 -4.67 -34.74
CA ALA A 10 0.03 -5.16 -35.73
C ALA A 10 -0.71 -3.98 -36.37
N HIS A 11 -0.95 -4.10 -37.69
CA HIS A 11 -1.74 -3.14 -38.45
C HIS A 11 -1.20 -1.69 -38.45
N VAL A 12 0.12 -1.50 -38.29
CA VAL A 12 0.76 -0.17 -38.38
C VAL A 12 0.47 0.50 -39.73
N ASP A 13 0.33 -0.28 -40.81
CA ASP A 13 -0.03 0.22 -42.13
C ASP A 13 -1.44 0.83 -42.17
N ILE A 14 -2.35 0.34 -41.33
CA ILE A 14 -3.75 0.86 -41.20
C ILE A 14 -3.83 1.94 -40.13
N PHE A 15 -3.05 1.81 -39.07
CA PHE A 15 -3.03 2.71 -37.91
C PHE A 15 -1.61 3.25 -37.66
N PRO A 16 -1.13 4.20 -38.49
CA PRO A 16 0.25 4.70 -38.39
C PRO A 16 0.55 5.47 -37.11
N ALA A 17 -0.48 5.91 -36.37
CA ALA A 17 -0.35 6.58 -35.08
C ALA A 17 -0.20 5.59 -33.88
N ASN A 18 -0.17 4.29 -34.15
CA ASN A 18 0.04 3.31 -33.09
C ASN A 18 1.39 3.54 -32.39
N SER A 19 1.34 3.55 -31.08
CA SER A 19 2.52 3.49 -30.20
C SER A 19 2.45 2.23 -29.33
N ARG A 20 3.50 1.93 -28.61
CA ARG A 20 3.52 0.73 -27.73
C ARG A 20 2.59 0.83 -26.54
N SER A 21 2.33 2.02 -26.05
CA SER A 21 1.42 2.30 -24.96
C SER A 21 0.01 2.70 -25.39
N ASN A 22 -0.18 3.04 -26.65
CA ASN A 22 -1.49 3.41 -27.19
C ASN A 22 -1.60 2.90 -28.64
N PHE A 23 -2.43 1.88 -28.86
CA PHE A 23 -2.53 1.26 -30.16
C PHE A 23 -3.94 0.75 -30.49
N ASN A 24 -4.27 0.85 -31.76
CA ASN A 24 -5.46 0.28 -32.37
C ASN A 24 -5.11 -1.03 -33.06
N THR A 25 -6.00 -1.99 -33.00
CA THR A 25 -5.79 -3.27 -33.64
C THR A 25 -7.09 -3.83 -34.20
N TYR A 26 -6.98 -4.74 -35.13
CA TYR A 26 -8.11 -5.41 -35.77
C TYR A 26 -8.05 -6.92 -35.54
N PHE A 27 -9.18 -7.51 -35.26
CA PHE A 27 -9.34 -8.96 -35.10
C PHE A 27 -10.50 -9.45 -35.98
N ASP A 28 -10.29 -10.57 -36.68
CA ASP A 28 -11.32 -11.18 -37.49
C ASP A 28 -12.42 -11.79 -36.63
N ILE A 29 -13.59 -11.14 -36.62
CA ILE A 29 -14.73 -11.49 -35.80
C ILE A 29 -15.30 -12.88 -36.11
N HIS A 30 -15.16 -13.36 -37.35
CA HIS A 30 -15.66 -14.69 -37.76
C HIS A 30 -15.00 -15.84 -36.97
N LYS A 31 -13.82 -15.57 -36.39
CA LYS A 31 -13.19 -16.54 -35.47
C LYS A 31 -13.94 -16.73 -34.16
N LEU A 32 -14.94 -15.87 -33.87
CA LEU A 32 -15.81 -15.91 -32.70
C LEU A 32 -17.28 -16.31 -33.01
N ASP A 33 -17.57 -16.87 -34.19
CA ASP A 33 -18.94 -17.17 -34.63
C ASP A 33 -19.72 -18.15 -33.73
N TYR A 34 -18.99 -18.92 -32.92
CA TYR A 34 -19.59 -19.82 -31.91
C TYR A 34 -20.17 -19.10 -30.68
N LEU A 35 -19.92 -17.80 -30.51
CA LEU A 35 -20.45 -16.96 -29.45
C LEU A 35 -21.60 -16.11 -30.00
N GLU A 36 -22.71 -16.04 -29.28
CA GLU A 36 -23.79 -15.08 -29.54
C GLU A 36 -23.37 -13.66 -29.13
N ASP A 37 -23.77 -12.64 -29.94
CA ASP A 37 -23.27 -11.27 -29.79
C ASP A 37 -23.54 -10.66 -28.42
N ASP A 38 -24.67 -10.97 -27.80
CA ASP A 38 -25.10 -10.33 -26.54
C ASP A 38 -24.68 -11.08 -25.29
N ASN A 39 -23.92 -12.17 -25.41
CA ASN A 39 -23.57 -13.05 -24.30
C ASN A 39 -22.05 -13.30 -24.19
N ILE A 40 -21.25 -12.25 -24.33
CA ILE A 40 -19.79 -12.36 -24.29
C ILE A 40 -19.25 -11.62 -23.09
N GLU A 41 -18.33 -12.28 -22.39
CA GLU A 41 -17.43 -11.67 -21.41
C GLU A 41 -16.00 -11.80 -21.89
N ALA A 42 -15.22 -10.73 -21.69
CA ALA A 42 -13.78 -10.69 -21.94
C ALA A 42 -13.01 -10.33 -20.67
N ALA A 43 -11.77 -10.73 -20.61
CA ALA A 43 -10.84 -10.28 -19.57
C ALA A 43 -9.41 -10.23 -20.14
N ILE A 44 -8.58 -9.34 -19.65
CA ILE A 44 -7.15 -9.36 -19.95
C ILE A 44 -6.51 -10.47 -19.13
N LYS A 45 -5.83 -11.40 -19.81
CA LYS A 45 -5.16 -12.56 -19.21
C LYS A 45 -3.69 -12.27 -18.94
N SER A 46 -3.02 -11.60 -19.87
CA SER A 46 -1.64 -11.17 -19.68
C SER A 46 -1.30 -9.94 -20.51
N ILE A 47 -0.28 -9.23 -20.05
CA ILE A 47 0.32 -8.08 -20.74
C ILE A 47 1.82 -8.32 -20.76
N THR A 48 2.44 -8.15 -21.93
CA THR A 48 3.89 -8.12 -22.09
C THR A 48 4.28 -6.80 -22.71
N TYR A 49 5.15 -6.05 -22.09
CA TYR A 49 5.61 -4.76 -22.57
C TYR A 49 7.09 -4.56 -22.25
N ASP A 50 7.72 -3.63 -22.96
CA ASP A 50 9.12 -3.29 -22.79
C ASP A 50 9.22 -1.93 -22.11
N ASP A 51 9.64 -1.91 -20.84
CA ASP A 51 9.72 -0.71 -20.01
C ASP A 51 11.05 0.04 -20.17
N ARG A 52 11.77 -0.17 -21.25
CA ARG A 52 12.97 0.61 -21.55
C ARG A 52 12.57 2.04 -21.89
N THR A 53 12.52 2.90 -20.89
CA THR A 53 12.29 4.34 -21.09
C THR A 53 13.62 5.02 -21.45
N ILE A 54 13.66 5.71 -22.58
CA ILE A 54 14.71 6.69 -22.87
C ILE A 54 14.40 7.95 -22.06
N VAL A 55 14.61 7.94 -20.78
CA VAL A 55 14.71 9.19 -20.03
C VAL A 55 15.75 9.01 -18.97
N SER A 56 16.82 9.75 -19.13
CA SER A 56 17.73 10.14 -18.06
C SER A 56 16.98 10.91 -16.98
N LEU A 57 16.10 10.25 -16.24
CA LEU A 57 15.53 10.78 -15.02
C LEU A 57 16.26 10.17 -13.83
N PRO A 58 16.48 10.97 -12.78
CA PRO A 58 17.24 10.54 -11.63
C PRO A 58 16.57 9.33 -10.99
N SER A 59 17.38 8.52 -10.39
CA SER A 59 17.23 7.32 -9.57
C SER A 59 15.94 7.06 -8.76
N ASP A 60 14.80 7.60 -9.12
CA ASP A 60 13.51 7.32 -8.48
C ASP A 60 13.00 5.95 -8.97
N LYS A 61 13.38 4.92 -8.22
CA LYS A 61 12.92 3.54 -8.38
C LYS A 61 11.50 3.33 -7.82
N THR A 62 10.59 4.28 -8.02
CA THR A 62 9.22 4.14 -7.52
C THR A 62 8.44 3.21 -8.44
N GLU A 63 7.93 2.12 -7.88
CA GLU A 63 6.92 1.30 -8.52
C GLU A 63 5.67 2.13 -8.78
N LYS A 64 5.04 1.89 -9.94
CA LYS A 64 3.84 2.62 -10.33
C LYS A 64 2.70 1.66 -10.63
N VAL A 65 1.49 2.10 -10.38
CA VAL A 65 0.29 1.41 -10.80
C VAL A 65 -0.08 1.86 -12.22
N TYR A 66 -0.18 0.89 -13.10
CA TYR A 66 -0.63 1.10 -14.47
C TYR A 66 -2.05 0.57 -14.66
N GLY A 67 -2.84 1.28 -15.47
CA GLY A 67 -4.14 0.83 -15.93
C GLY A 67 -4.13 0.56 -17.43
N VAL A 68 -4.91 -0.42 -17.87
CA VAL A 68 -5.21 -0.60 -19.30
C VAL A 68 -6.60 -0.05 -19.56
N LYS A 69 -6.69 1.03 -20.32
CA LYS A 69 -7.93 1.53 -20.90
C LYS A 69 -8.20 0.82 -22.22
N SER A 70 -9.44 0.44 -22.46
CA SER A 70 -9.84 -0.16 -23.73
C SER A 70 -11.31 0.06 -24.03
N ASN A 71 -11.63 0.25 -25.31
CA ASN A 71 -13.00 0.32 -25.80
C ASN A 71 -13.72 -1.03 -25.82
N ILE A 72 -13.03 -2.14 -25.51
CA ILE A 72 -13.66 -3.47 -25.51
C ILE A 72 -14.59 -3.71 -24.32
N SER A 73 -14.59 -2.85 -23.30
CA SER A 73 -15.54 -2.90 -22.18
C SER A 73 -16.74 -2.01 -22.44
N ASP A 74 -17.93 -2.50 -22.14
CA ASP A 74 -19.17 -1.68 -22.27
C ASP A 74 -19.24 -0.55 -21.24
N SER A 75 -18.69 -0.73 -20.03
CA SER A 75 -18.47 0.32 -19.01
C SER A 75 -17.71 -0.20 -17.81
N THR A 76 -16.72 0.55 -17.37
CA THR A 76 -16.15 0.48 -16.03
C THR A 76 -16.16 1.88 -15.43
N VAL A 77 -16.52 1.99 -14.17
CA VAL A 77 -16.46 3.26 -13.45
C VAL A 77 -15.10 3.34 -12.77
N TYR A 78 -14.36 4.39 -13.05
CA TYR A 78 -13.12 4.70 -12.36
C TYR A 78 -13.26 6.07 -11.70
N ASN A 79 -13.16 6.11 -10.36
CA ASN A 79 -13.35 7.30 -9.54
C ASN A 79 -14.66 8.06 -9.88
N SER A 80 -14.55 9.38 -10.10
CA SER A 80 -15.66 10.26 -10.49
C SER A 80 -15.86 10.37 -12.01
N GLU A 81 -15.06 9.65 -12.81
CA GLU A 81 -15.12 9.71 -14.27
C GLU A 81 -15.37 8.32 -14.87
N TYR A 82 -16.12 8.29 -15.99
CA TYR A 82 -16.28 7.07 -16.79
C TYR A 82 -15.00 6.84 -17.59
N GLU A 83 -14.15 5.98 -17.08
CA GLU A 83 -12.98 5.51 -17.80
C GLU A 83 -13.09 4.02 -18.08
N ASN A 84 -12.76 3.63 -19.31
CA ASN A 84 -12.80 2.22 -19.74
C ASN A 84 -11.53 1.48 -19.28
N ILE A 85 -11.20 1.53 -17.99
CA ILE A 85 -10.11 0.75 -17.42
C ILE A 85 -10.59 -0.70 -17.27
N VAL A 86 -9.87 -1.62 -17.91
CA VAL A 86 -10.22 -3.04 -17.94
C VAL A 86 -9.36 -3.91 -17.03
N CYS A 87 -8.18 -3.44 -16.64
CA CYS A 87 -7.36 -4.05 -15.60
C CYS A 87 -6.33 -3.06 -15.03
N LEU A 88 -5.81 -3.39 -13.85
CA LEU A 88 -4.71 -2.69 -13.17
C LEU A 88 -3.55 -3.66 -12.94
N PHE A 89 -2.33 -3.15 -12.94
CA PHE A 89 -1.13 -3.91 -12.59
C PHE A 89 -0.04 -2.99 -12.06
N VAL A 90 0.88 -3.56 -11.28
CA VAL A 90 2.09 -2.85 -10.84
C VAL A 90 3.19 -3.11 -11.85
N GLY A 91 3.79 -2.04 -12.35
CA GLY A 91 4.93 -2.10 -13.25
C GLY A 91 6.22 -1.75 -12.51
N ASN A 92 7.23 -2.61 -12.67
CA ASN A 92 8.56 -2.34 -12.16
C ASN A 92 9.37 -1.64 -13.25
N ARG A 93 9.98 -0.51 -12.93
CA ARG A 93 10.89 0.21 -13.82
C ARG A 93 12.27 -0.46 -13.86
N PHE A 94 12.33 -1.66 -14.37
CA PHE A 94 13.60 -2.34 -14.62
C PHE A 94 13.79 -2.45 -16.12
N ASN A 95 14.40 -1.57 -16.81
CA ASN A 95 14.92 -1.59 -18.20
C ASN A 95 14.83 -2.96 -18.93
N ASP A 96 13.71 -3.67 -18.80
CA ASP A 96 13.55 -5.04 -19.27
C ASP A 96 12.14 -5.30 -19.84
N VAL A 97 11.97 -6.45 -20.47
CA VAL A 97 10.65 -6.89 -20.93
C VAL A 97 9.87 -7.44 -19.75
N ILE A 98 8.78 -6.81 -19.43
CA ILE A 98 7.91 -7.16 -18.29
C ILE A 98 6.75 -8.00 -18.82
N HIS A 99 6.50 -9.13 -18.16
CA HIS A 99 5.33 -9.98 -18.40
C HIS A 99 4.47 -10.05 -17.15
N VAL A 100 3.24 -9.56 -17.26
CA VAL A 100 2.23 -9.62 -16.19
C VAL A 100 1.19 -10.67 -16.56
N ASP A 101 1.06 -11.73 -15.78
CA ASP A 101 0.02 -12.77 -15.94
C ASP A 101 -1.03 -12.64 -14.83
N PHE A 102 -2.26 -12.35 -15.21
CA PHE A 102 -3.39 -12.27 -14.29
C PHE A 102 -3.92 -13.68 -14.00
N LYS A 103 -3.58 -14.22 -12.83
CA LYS A 103 -4.01 -15.57 -12.40
C LYS A 103 -5.53 -15.69 -12.34
N ASN A 104 -6.21 -14.62 -11.94
CA ASN A 104 -7.67 -14.55 -11.85
C ASN A 104 -8.21 -13.29 -12.56
N PRO A 105 -8.24 -13.28 -13.90
CA PRO A 105 -8.62 -12.11 -14.66
C PRO A 105 -10.09 -11.72 -14.42
N SER A 106 -10.31 -10.41 -14.25
CA SER A 106 -11.65 -9.84 -14.07
C SER A 106 -12.39 -9.78 -15.39
N PHE A 107 -13.49 -10.53 -15.51
CA PHE A 107 -14.32 -10.56 -16.70
C PHE A 107 -15.30 -9.38 -16.71
N PHE A 108 -15.40 -8.71 -17.84
CA PHE A 108 -16.34 -7.63 -18.14
C PHE A 108 -17.21 -7.97 -19.36
N THR A 109 -18.40 -7.40 -19.42
CA THR A 109 -19.29 -7.57 -20.59
C THR A 109 -18.69 -6.85 -21.80
N THR A 110 -18.76 -7.49 -22.95
CA THR A 110 -18.26 -6.96 -24.22
C THR A 110 -19.15 -7.42 -25.39
N ARG A 111 -18.89 -6.85 -26.57
CA ARG A 111 -19.54 -7.23 -27.85
C ARG A 111 -18.49 -7.63 -28.87
N LYS A 112 -18.86 -8.52 -29.79
CA LYS A 112 -17.94 -8.96 -30.86
C LYS A 112 -17.35 -7.79 -31.65
N GLN A 113 -18.17 -6.80 -31.99
CA GLN A 113 -17.73 -5.62 -32.73
C GLN A 113 -16.64 -4.83 -32.02
N LEU A 114 -16.72 -4.71 -30.70
CA LEU A 114 -15.68 -4.03 -29.89
C LEU A 114 -14.37 -4.83 -29.88
N LEU A 115 -14.46 -6.16 -29.81
CA LEU A 115 -13.28 -7.02 -29.90
C LEU A 115 -12.64 -6.96 -31.30
N SER A 116 -13.42 -6.74 -32.37
CA SER A 116 -12.89 -6.66 -33.74
C SER A 116 -12.06 -5.41 -33.99
N ARG A 117 -12.36 -4.30 -33.28
CA ARG A 117 -11.67 -3.01 -33.42
C ARG A 117 -11.25 -2.51 -32.03
N ALA A 118 -10.37 -3.28 -31.40
CA ALA A 118 -9.91 -2.97 -30.07
C ALA A 118 -8.89 -1.83 -30.06
N VAL A 119 -9.09 -0.92 -29.16
CA VAL A 119 -8.13 0.14 -28.83
C VAL A 119 -7.61 -0.14 -27.43
N PHE A 120 -6.30 -0.13 -27.25
CA PHE A 120 -5.66 -0.30 -25.96
C PHE A 120 -4.77 0.90 -25.66
N GLN A 121 -4.88 1.43 -24.46
CA GLN A 121 -4.02 2.47 -23.93
C GLN A 121 -3.56 2.07 -22.54
N ILE A 122 -2.25 2.00 -22.33
CA ILE A 122 -1.66 1.86 -21.01
C ILE A 122 -1.49 3.26 -20.43
N ILE A 123 -1.97 3.46 -19.23
CA ILE A 123 -1.86 4.73 -18.50
C ILE A 123 -1.17 4.49 -17.16
N GLU A 124 -0.45 5.47 -16.69
CA GLU A 124 -0.02 5.58 -15.32
C GLU A 124 -1.17 6.17 -14.51
N VAL A 125 -1.67 5.42 -13.52
CA VAL A 125 -2.93 5.77 -12.86
C VAL A 125 -2.83 7.06 -12.08
N ASP A 126 -1.76 7.25 -11.30
CA ASP A 126 -1.59 8.44 -10.46
C ASP A 126 -1.54 9.76 -11.23
N SER A 127 -0.97 9.75 -12.42
CA SER A 127 -0.81 10.93 -13.25
C SER A 127 -1.81 11.03 -14.42
N ASN A 128 -2.57 9.97 -14.66
CA ASN A 128 -3.43 9.77 -15.83
C ASN A 128 -2.68 10.02 -17.16
N THR A 129 -1.39 9.75 -17.19
CA THR A 129 -0.53 9.97 -18.35
C THR A 129 -0.21 8.66 -19.06
N THR A 130 -0.04 8.74 -20.37
CA THR A 130 0.39 7.59 -21.16
C THR A 130 1.91 7.46 -21.08
N PRO A 131 2.45 6.36 -20.53
CA PRO A 131 3.91 6.16 -20.48
C PRO A 131 4.48 6.06 -21.88
N ASN A 132 5.66 6.61 -22.06
CA ASN A 132 6.35 6.56 -23.35
C ASN A 132 7.27 5.35 -23.43
N PHE A 133 6.77 4.23 -23.93
CA PHE A 133 7.57 3.02 -24.23
C PHE A 133 8.26 3.18 -25.60
N THR A 134 9.37 3.89 -25.67
CA THR A 134 9.96 4.37 -26.92
C THR A 134 10.89 3.39 -27.61
N VAL A 135 11.43 2.40 -26.90
CA VAL A 135 12.43 1.46 -27.43
C VAL A 135 12.10 0.01 -27.02
N GLY A 136 12.42 -0.96 -27.90
CA GLY A 136 12.34 -2.37 -27.56
C GLY A 136 11.19 -3.13 -28.22
N SER A 137 10.73 -4.20 -27.58
CA SER A 137 9.75 -5.13 -28.12
C SER A 137 8.32 -4.53 -28.15
N PRO A 138 7.46 -4.95 -29.10
CA PRO A 138 6.06 -4.52 -29.10
C PRO A 138 5.32 -4.97 -27.85
N THR A 139 4.28 -4.21 -27.48
CA THR A 139 3.36 -4.60 -26.41
C THR A 139 2.41 -5.66 -26.91
N TYR A 140 2.24 -6.72 -26.11
CA TYR A 140 1.30 -7.81 -26.37
C TYR A 140 0.24 -7.84 -25.27
N ILE A 141 -1.03 -7.90 -25.65
CA ILE A 141 -2.14 -8.05 -24.72
C ILE A 141 -2.90 -9.32 -25.08
N GLN A 142 -2.98 -10.27 -24.14
CA GLN A 142 -3.77 -11.46 -24.26
C GLN A 142 -5.15 -11.24 -23.63
N VAL A 143 -6.18 -11.32 -24.43
CA VAL A 143 -7.58 -11.26 -23.99
C VAL A 143 -8.20 -12.65 -24.05
N VAL A 144 -8.81 -13.09 -22.96
CA VAL A 144 -9.62 -14.31 -22.93
C VAL A 144 -11.09 -13.97 -23.07
N VAL A 145 -11.81 -14.75 -23.85
CA VAL A 145 -13.21 -14.53 -24.18
C VAL A 145 -14.02 -15.80 -23.85
N ARG A 146 -15.19 -15.63 -23.26
CA ARG A 146 -16.11 -16.72 -22.94
C ARG A 146 -17.58 -16.30 -23.09
N LYS A 147 -18.51 -17.27 -23.11
CA LYS A 147 -19.94 -16.97 -22.92
C LYS A 147 -20.14 -16.30 -21.55
N LYS A 148 -20.99 -15.29 -21.53
CA LYS A 148 -21.38 -14.59 -20.30
C LYS A 148 -22.06 -15.58 -19.36
N LYS A 149 -21.64 -15.57 -18.09
CA LYS A 149 -22.38 -16.29 -17.05
C LYS A 149 -23.66 -15.52 -16.71
N MET A 150 -24.74 -16.27 -16.39
CA MET A 150 -25.98 -15.63 -15.94
C MET A 150 -25.74 -14.75 -14.73
N GLY A 151 -26.32 -13.55 -14.75
CA GLY A 151 -26.19 -12.52 -13.72
C GLY A 151 -25.49 -11.26 -14.24
N LYS A 152 -25.94 -10.09 -13.78
CA LYS A 152 -25.28 -8.82 -14.08
C LYS A 152 -24.04 -8.68 -13.19
N LYS A 153 -22.95 -8.28 -13.79
CA LYS A 153 -21.69 -7.94 -13.09
C LYS A 153 -21.10 -6.67 -13.65
N PHE A 154 -20.49 -5.88 -12.79
CA PHE A 154 -19.68 -4.73 -13.19
C PHE A 154 -18.58 -4.48 -12.15
N ASN A 155 -17.55 -3.74 -12.55
CA ASN A 155 -16.46 -3.37 -11.70
C ASN A 155 -16.47 -1.87 -11.42
N ILE A 156 -16.03 -1.48 -10.24
CA ILE A 156 -15.71 -0.10 -9.86
C ILE A 156 -14.26 -0.07 -9.41
N PHE A 157 -13.51 0.89 -9.91
CA PHE A 157 -12.18 1.19 -9.41
C PHE A 157 -12.24 2.45 -8.55
N LEU A 158 -11.68 2.36 -7.35
CA LEU A 158 -11.61 3.45 -6.40
C LEU A 158 -10.15 3.82 -6.18
N ASP A 159 -9.82 5.09 -6.29
CA ASP A 159 -8.48 5.63 -6.10
C ASP A 159 -8.51 6.75 -5.05
N SER A 160 -7.75 6.60 -3.98
CA SER A 160 -7.69 7.59 -2.89
C SER A 160 -7.13 8.94 -3.33
N SER A 161 -6.44 9.01 -4.46
CA SER A 161 -5.88 10.26 -5.02
C SER A 161 -6.88 11.08 -5.84
N CYS A 162 -8.09 10.58 -6.07
CA CYS A 162 -9.11 11.25 -6.90
C CYS A 162 -9.29 12.74 -6.51
N THR A 163 -8.89 13.62 -7.43
CA THR A 163 -8.85 15.07 -7.18
C THR A 163 -10.22 15.65 -6.82
N ILE A 164 -11.29 15.21 -7.51
CA ILE A 164 -12.65 15.69 -7.24
C ILE A 164 -13.08 15.27 -5.82
N SER A 165 -12.83 14.03 -5.46
CA SER A 165 -13.17 13.53 -4.13
C SER A 165 -12.32 14.18 -3.04
N LYS A 166 -11.06 14.52 -3.28
CA LYS A 166 -10.23 15.29 -2.33
C LYS A 166 -10.74 16.73 -2.11
N VAL A 167 -11.33 17.34 -3.11
CA VAL A 167 -11.97 18.66 -2.94
C VAL A 167 -13.24 18.57 -2.12
N LEU A 168 -14.04 17.52 -2.31
CA LEU A 168 -15.29 17.30 -1.55
C LEU A 168 -15.04 16.77 -0.14
N TYR A 169 -14.00 15.97 0.03
CA TYR A 169 -13.61 15.30 1.28
C TYR A 169 -12.12 15.55 1.54
N PRO A 170 -11.76 16.72 2.09
CA PRO A 170 -10.35 17.10 2.30
C PRO A 170 -9.61 16.21 3.30
N GLU A 171 -10.36 15.48 4.14
CA GLU A 171 -9.83 14.47 5.08
C GLU A 171 -9.43 13.15 4.43
N ASN A 172 -9.70 12.98 3.12
CA ASN A 172 -9.31 11.77 2.42
C ASN A 172 -7.79 11.56 2.46
N HIS A 173 -7.39 10.36 2.85
CA HIS A 173 -6.01 9.89 2.79
C HIS A 173 -5.95 8.45 2.27
N SER A 174 -4.75 7.91 2.05
CA SER A 174 -4.55 6.61 1.38
C SER A 174 -5.26 5.42 2.04
N THR A 175 -5.55 5.48 3.33
CA THR A 175 -6.18 4.36 4.07
C THR A 175 -7.59 4.65 4.58
N SER A 176 -8.07 5.89 4.43
CA SER A 176 -9.47 6.25 4.69
C SER A 176 -9.89 7.31 3.69
N PHE A 177 -10.80 6.95 2.79
CA PHE A 177 -11.22 7.86 1.72
C PHE A 177 -12.64 7.57 1.24
N ARG A 178 -13.30 8.64 0.82
CA ARG A 178 -14.63 8.61 0.21
C ARG A 178 -14.55 9.05 -1.24
N ILE A 179 -15.17 8.30 -2.12
CA ILE A 179 -15.23 8.57 -3.55
C ILE A 179 -16.67 8.78 -3.96
N ASP A 180 -16.96 9.91 -4.60
CA ASP A 180 -18.21 10.14 -5.29
C ASP A 180 -18.19 9.47 -6.66
N LEU A 181 -19.24 8.72 -6.94
CA LEU A 181 -19.44 8.11 -8.25
C LEU A 181 -20.05 9.14 -9.21
N PRO A 182 -19.79 9.01 -10.52
CA PRO A 182 -20.33 9.93 -11.55
C PRO A 182 -21.86 9.98 -11.51
N GLU A 183 -22.47 8.81 -11.29
CA GLU A 183 -23.92 8.65 -11.19
C GLU A 183 -24.30 7.89 -9.93
N ARG A 184 -25.54 8.13 -9.47
CA ARG A 184 -26.13 7.34 -8.40
C ARG A 184 -26.42 5.94 -8.93
N LEU A 185 -25.88 4.93 -8.25
CA LEU A 185 -26.19 3.54 -8.52
C LEU A 185 -27.47 3.15 -7.79
N CYS A 186 -28.43 2.61 -8.53
CA CYS A 186 -29.71 2.14 -7.99
C CYS A 186 -29.88 0.66 -8.32
N PHE A 187 -30.15 -0.14 -7.31
CA PHE A 187 -30.31 -1.59 -7.41
C PHE A 187 -31.74 -2.01 -7.14
N ASN A 188 -32.37 -2.62 -8.10
CA ASN A 188 -33.75 -3.13 -7.99
C ASN A 188 -33.83 -4.61 -7.58
N ARG A 189 -32.70 -5.21 -7.27
CA ARG A 189 -32.55 -6.61 -6.80
C ARG A 189 -31.50 -6.66 -5.71
N ASP A 190 -31.32 -7.83 -5.11
CA ASP A 190 -30.24 -8.06 -4.17
C ASP A 190 -28.91 -8.14 -4.91
N TRP A 191 -27.94 -7.42 -4.42
CA TRP A 191 -26.60 -7.33 -4.98
C TRP A 191 -25.56 -7.63 -3.92
N GLN A 192 -24.47 -8.19 -4.38
CA GLN A 192 -23.27 -8.47 -3.59
C GLN A 192 -22.07 -7.79 -4.21
N VAL A 193 -21.09 -7.48 -3.36
CA VAL A 193 -19.80 -6.91 -3.78
C VAL A 193 -18.66 -7.74 -3.21
N THR A 194 -17.54 -7.77 -3.93
CA THR A 194 -16.27 -8.36 -3.47
C THR A 194 -15.10 -7.47 -3.86
N LEU A 195 -14.05 -7.50 -3.07
CA LEU A 195 -12.76 -6.91 -3.40
C LEU A 195 -11.99 -7.86 -4.31
N LYS A 196 -11.62 -7.40 -5.50
CA LYS A 196 -10.87 -8.18 -6.49
C LYS A 196 -9.38 -7.95 -6.42
N SER A 197 -8.97 -6.69 -6.27
CA SER A 197 -7.57 -6.33 -6.09
C SER A 197 -7.46 -5.11 -5.18
N LEU A 198 -6.31 -5.02 -4.52
CA LEU A 198 -5.93 -3.90 -3.68
C LEU A 198 -4.45 -3.57 -3.96
N PHE A 199 -4.18 -2.32 -4.24
CA PHE A 199 -2.85 -1.73 -4.32
C PHE A 199 -2.74 -0.71 -3.19
N LEU A 200 -1.85 -0.94 -2.27
CA LEU A 200 -1.68 -0.14 -1.06
C LEU A 200 -0.23 0.33 -0.96
N PRO A 201 0.04 1.60 -0.59
CA PRO A 201 1.40 2.05 -0.29
C PRO A 201 2.08 1.16 0.75
N ASN A 202 3.32 0.77 0.50
CA ASN A 202 4.11 -0.05 1.44
C ASN A 202 4.89 0.80 2.47
N ASN A 203 4.68 2.10 2.46
CA ASN A 203 5.24 3.01 3.45
C ASN A 203 4.40 3.09 4.74
N ILE A 204 3.84 1.95 5.15
CA ILE A 204 3.07 1.82 6.39
C ILE A 204 3.96 2.17 7.57
N GLN A 205 3.48 3.06 8.43
CA GLN A 205 4.20 3.47 9.63
C GLN A 205 4.36 2.26 10.56
N ASN A 206 5.62 1.90 10.82
CA ASN A 206 5.98 0.78 11.70
C ASN A 206 6.62 1.25 13.02
N PHE A 207 6.94 2.54 13.13
CA PHE A 207 7.51 3.13 14.33
C PHE A 207 6.47 4.07 14.97
N PRO A 208 5.92 3.71 16.14
CA PRO A 208 4.94 4.52 16.84
C PRO A 208 5.61 5.72 17.52
N SER A 209 4.82 6.76 17.79
CA SER A 209 5.27 7.83 18.69
C SER A 209 5.71 7.25 20.03
N CYS A 210 6.91 7.59 20.46
CA CYS A 210 7.51 7.10 21.69
C CYS A 210 8.45 8.17 22.29
N TRP A 211 9.07 7.87 23.42
CA TRP A 211 9.95 8.79 24.12
C TRP A 211 11.07 8.08 24.85
N ILE A 212 12.13 8.82 25.10
CA ILE A 212 13.24 8.45 25.98
C ILE A 212 13.54 9.60 26.93
N VAL A 213 13.75 9.29 28.21
CA VAL A 213 14.15 10.25 29.24
C VAL A 213 15.50 9.83 29.79
N CYS A 214 16.40 10.78 29.87
CA CYS A 214 17.72 10.58 30.39
C CYS A 214 17.89 11.45 31.64
N ASN A 215 17.98 10.84 32.81
CA ASN A 215 18.17 11.51 34.09
C ASN A 215 19.63 11.35 34.53
N ILE A 216 20.31 12.45 34.65
CA ILE A 216 21.68 12.53 35.18
C ILE A 216 21.61 12.94 36.64
N SER A 217 22.09 12.08 37.53
CA SER A 217 22.05 12.31 38.96
C SER A 217 23.45 12.19 39.59
N THR A 218 23.69 12.94 40.68
CA THR A 218 24.92 12.81 41.47
C THR A 218 24.61 12.39 42.91
N ASN A 219 25.60 11.80 43.58
CA ASN A 219 25.56 11.61 45.01
C ASN A 219 25.71 12.94 45.70
N GLY A 220 24.62 13.65 45.98
CA GLY A 220 24.66 14.92 46.69
C GLY A 220 25.06 14.71 48.14
N GLN A 221 26.28 15.14 48.51
CA GLN A 221 26.58 15.32 49.91
C GLN A 221 25.82 16.56 50.42
N GLY A 222 24.62 16.33 50.96
CA GLY A 222 23.98 17.38 51.74
C GLY A 222 22.49 17.65 51.58
N VAL A 223 21.79 17.06 50.64
CA VAL A 223 20.33 17.26 50.51
C VAL A 223 19.63 15.92 50.52
N ILE A 224 18.81 15.68 51.54
CA ILE A 224 18.03 14.46 51.72
C ILE A 224 16.82 14.54 50.79
N TYR A 225 16.91 13.96 49.64
CA TYR A 225 15.74 13.61 48.80
C TYR A 225 15.39 12.14 48.97
N THR A 226 14.18 11.80 48.75
CA THR A 226 13.57 10.51 49.10
C THR A 226 14.23 9.23 48.54
N ASN A 227 15.32 9.36 47.75
CA ASN A 227 16.18 8.24 47.31
C ASN A 227 17.69 8.58 47.37
N GLY A 228 18.13 9.67 48.02
CA GLY A 228 19.54 9.97 48.23
C GLY A 228 20.33 10.57 47.06
N TYR A 229 19.67 10.92 45.96
CA TYR A 229 20.31 11.43 44.77
C TYR A 229 19.65 12.73 44.28
N GLU A 230 20.46 13.66 43.85
CA GLU A 230 20.01 14.92 43.22
C GLU A 230 20.05 14.79 41.72
N VAL A 231 18.91 14.98 41.04
CA VAL A 231 18.87 15.02 39.58
C VAL A 231 19.41 16.33 39.09
N LEU A 232 20.59 16.29 38.47
CA LEU A 232 21.25 17.48 37.93
C LEU A 232 20.66 17.92 36.60
N LYS A 233 20.30 16.98 35.76
CA LYS A 233 19.77 17.24 34.44
C LYS A 233 18.79 16.11 34.06
N SER A 234 17.60 16.47 33.61
CA SER A 234 16.65 15.57 33.00
C SER A 234 16.37 16.04 31.57
N VAL A 235 16.55 15.15 30.61
CA VAL A 235 16.31 15.43 29.20
C VAL A 235 15.28 14.43 28.70
N LYS A 236 14.14 14.92 28.24
CA LYS A 236 13.13 14.13 27.55
C LYS A 236 13.26 14.37 26.05
N ILE A 237 13.36 13.28 25.29
CA ILE A 237 13.40 13.30 23.83
C ILE A 237 12.13 12.60 23.37
N GLU A 238 11.29 13.30 22.64
CA GLU A 238 10.10 12.76 22.01
C GLU A 238 10.46 12.34 20.59
N LEU A 239 10.05 11.13 20.22
CA LEU A 239 10.33 10.52 18.94
C LEU A 239 9.03 10.45 18.16
N GLU A 240 9.03 11.02 17.00
CA GLU A 240 7.87 11.05 16.13
C GLU A 240 7.63 9.68 15.47
N GLU A 241 6.36 9.40 15.15
CA GLU A 241 6.00 8.21 14.40
C GLU A 241 6.56 8.28 12.97
N GLY A 242 6.88 7.12 12.39
CA GLY A 242 7.45 7.06 11.05
C GLY A 242 7.51 5.67 10.45
N ASN A 243 8.05 5.61 9.25
CA ASN A 243 8.36 4.36 8.56
C ASN A 243 9.88 4.18 8.50
N TYR A 244 10.38 3.18 9.20
CA TYR A 244 11.80 2.82 9.24
C TYR A 244 11.95 1.37 8.76
N PRO A 245 12.44 1.16 7.53
CA PRO A 245 12.52 -0.19 6.94
C PRO A 245 13.56 -1.09 7.60
N THR A 246 14.42 -0.53 8.45
CA THR A 246 15.46 -1.29 9.15
C THR A 246 15.67 -0.80 10.57
N ILE A 247 16.14 -1.68 11.46
CA ILE A 247 16.58 -1.30 12.81
C ILE A 247 17.72 -0.28 12.76
N SER A 248 18.63 -0.37 11.81
CA SER A 248 19.70 0.62 11.64
C SER A 248 19.13 2.01 11.41
N GLY A 249 18.08 2.13 10.57
CA GLY A 249 17.41 3.42 10.35
C GLY A 249 16.80 3.99 11.64
N ILE A 250 16.21 3.15 12.49
CA ILE A 250 15.70 3.57 13.81
C ILE A 250 16.86 4.03 14.72
N ILE A 251 17.96 3.30 14.74
CA ILE A 251 19.14 3.64 15.54
C ILE A 251 19.78 4.96 15.08
N ASP A 252 19.86 5.15 13.76
CA ASP A 252 20.38 6.40 13.19
C ASP A 252 19.48 7.60 13.55
N TYR A 253 18.15 7.41 13.48
CA TYR A 253 17.20 8.42 13.92
C TYR A 253 17.36 8.75 15.41
N LEU A 254 17.37 7.73 16.29
CA LEU A 254 17.59 7.88 17.71
C LEU A 254 18.91 8.61 18.02
N SER A 255 20.00 8.19 17.39
CA SER A 255 21.32 8.78 17.58
C SER A 255 21.34 10.24 17.18
N ASN A 256 20.66 10.60 16.08
CA ASN A 256 20.54 11.96 15.62
C ASN A 256 19.72 12.82 16.60
N GLU A 257 18.59 12.35 17.11
CA GLU A 257 17.77 13.08 18.08
C GLU A 257 18.51 13.24 19.43
N ILE A 258 19.20 12.21 19.91
CA ILE A 258 19.98 12.24 21.14
C ILE A 258 21.16 13.22 21.03
N SER A 259 21.82 13.25 19.87
CA SER A 259 22.98 14.15 19.65
C SER A 259 22.63 15.63 19.77
N LYS A 260 21.36 16.01 19.53
CA LYS A 260 20.86 17.39 19.70
C LYS A 260 20.73 17.81 21.16
N SER A 261 20.79 16.87 22.11
CA SER A 261 20.45 17.08 23.52
C SER A 261 21.64 17.05 24.48
N ASP A 262 22.88 16.95 24.02
CA ASP A 262 24.10 16.82 24.82
C ASP A 262 24.04 15.65 25.84
N VAL A 263 23.35 14.59 25.53
CA VAL A 263 23.31 13.37 26.35
C VAL A 263 24.38 12.41 25.83
N PRO A 264 25.29 11.91 26.69
CA PRO A 264 26.43 11.09 26.25
C PRO A 264 26.07 9.62 26.02
N ILE A 265 24.96 9.37 25.29
CA ILE A 265 24.47 8.02 24.96
C ILE A 265 24.55 7.83 23.46
N SER A 266 24.89 6.63 23.06
CA SER A 266 24.73 6.16 21.68
C SER A 266 24.13 4.77 21.66
N PHE A 267 23.47 4.44 20.56
CA PHE A 267 22.98 3.10 20.30
C PHE A 267 23.73 2.48 19.12
N GLU A 268 24.07 1.21 19.24
CA GLU A 268 24.74 0.45 18.20
C GLU A 268 24.03 -0.89 18.02
N LEU A 269 24.04 -1.43 16.81
CA LEU A 269 23.51 -2.75 16.51
C LEU A 269 24.67 -3.76 16.38
N ASP A 270 24.59 -4.85 17.17
CA ASP A 270 25.56 -5.93 17.13
C ASP A 270 24.84 -7.29 17.15
N ASP A 271 25.06 -8.11 16.13
CA ASP A 271 24.38 -9.41 15.95
C ASP A 271 22.84 -9.35 16.14
N GLY A 272 22.21 -8.28 15.65
CA GLY A 272 20.77 -8.05 15.76
C GLY A 272 20.28 -7.64 17.15
N LYS A 273 21.16 -7.36 18.09
CA LYS A 273 20.84 -6.81 19.41
C LYS A 273 21.32 -5.38 19.51
N VAL A 274 20.54 -4.55 20.15
CA VAL A 274 20.91 -3.15 20.39
C VAL A 274 21.83 -3.07 21.62
N LYS A 275 22.93 -2.38 21.47
CA LYS A 275 23.84 -1.96 22.52
C LYS A 275 23.60 -0.48 22.80
N MET A 276 23.31 -0.16 24.04
CA MET A 276 23.27 1.20 24.54
C MET A 276 24.62 1.48 25.21
N ILE A 277 25.32 2.50 24.74
CA ILE A 277 26.68 2.83 25.14
C ILE A 277 26.68 4.23 25.73
N CYS A 278 27.19 4.36 26.95
CA CYS A 278 27.46 5.64 27.56
C CYS A 278 28.97 6.00 27.42
N LYS A 279 29.29 7.16 26.83
CA LYS A 279 30.67 7.61 26.54
C LYS A 279 30.99 8.91 27.24
N ASN A 280 32.22 9.00 27.81
CA ASN A 280 32.83 10.25 28.22
C ASN A 280 31.99 11.12 29.18
N PHE A 281 31.55 10.56 30.28
CA PHE A 281 30.83 11.35 31.28
C PHE A 281 31.81 12.16 32.14
N PRO A 282 31.67 13.50 32.21
CA PRO A 282 32.66 14.35 32.83
C PRO A 282 32.59 14.44 34.38
N LEU A 283 31.59 13.77 35.00
CA LEU A 283 31.31 13.93 36.43
C LEU A 283 31.66 12.68 37.23
N PHE A 284 32.51 12.82 38.26
CA PHE A 284 32.77 11.78 39.24
C PHE A 284 31.52 11.52 40.10
N GLU A 285 31.28 10.27 40.46
CA GLU A 285 30.17 9.84 41.34
C GLU A 285 28.77 10.18 40.84
N SER A 286 28.56 10.12 39.54
CA SER A 286 27.25 10.27 38.90
C SER A 286 26.73 8.97 38.37
N PHE A 287 25.42 8.86 38.20
CA PHE A 287 24.81 7.79 37.45
C PHE A 287 23.80 8.35 36.45
N LEU A 288 23.58 7.58 35.39
CA LEU A 288 22.63 7.87 34.35
C LEU A 288 21.50 6.86 34.44
N GLU A 289 20.29 7.34 34.60
CA GLU A 289 19.09 6.55 34.51
C GLU A 289 18.41 6.88 33.16
N ILE A 290 18.17 5.82 32.39
CA ILE A 290 17.49 5.93 31.11
C ILE A 290 16.14 5.25 31.23
N GLU A 291 15.12 6.01 30.97
CA GLU A 291 13.74 5.52 30.92
C GLU A 291 13.21 5.71 29.48
N MET A 292 12.57 4.70 28.94
CA MET A 292 11.98 4.74 27.62
C MET A 292 10.54 4.20 27.65
N SER A 293 9.76 4.60 26.67
CA SER A 293 8.42 4.03 26.53
C SER A 293 8.47 2.52 26.30
N ASP A 294 7.46 1.77 26.75
CA ASP A 294 7.36 0.31 26.55
C ASP A 294 7.46 -0.06 25.06
N LYS A 295 6.92 0.79 24.19
CA LYS A 295 6.99 0.60 22.74
C LYS A 295 8.44 0.66 22.24
N LEU A 296 9.20 1.67 22.67
CA LEU A 296 10.60 1.81 22.28
C LEU A 296 11.44 0.66 22.83
N ALA A 297 11.25 0.31 24.10
CA ALA A 297 11.93 -0.82 24.72
C ALA A 297 11.67 -2.13 23.94
N SER A 298 10.44 -2.37 23.52
CA SER A 298 10.06 -3.54 22.72
C SER A 298 10.76 -3.56 21.36
N ILE A 299 10.80 -2.43 20.65
CA ILE A 299 11.48 -2.31 19.34
C ILE A 299 12.97 -2.59 19.47
N LEU A 300 13.62 -2.01 20.49
CA LEU A 300 15.04 -2.16 20.71
C LEU A 300 15.42 -3.50 21.38
N GLY A 301 14.43 -4.28 21.84
CA GLY A 301 14.64 -5.59 22.48
C GLY A 301 15.01 -5.55 23.96
N PHE A 302 14.78 -4.42 24.65
CA PHE A 302 14.96 -4.33 26.11
C PHE A 302 13.74 -4.91 26.85
N ILE A 303 13.99 -5.66 27.93
CA ILE A 303 12.91 -6.27 28.75
C ILE A 303 12.22 -5.23 29.63
N LYS A 304 12.99 -4.26 30.10
CA LYS A 304 12.51 -3.22 30.99
C LYS A 304 12.60 -1.86 30.32
N PRO A 305 11.60 -1.00 30.51
CA PRO A 305 11.63 0.34 29.95
C PRO A 305 12.61 1.26 30.70
N THR A 306 13.10 0.84 31.88
CA THR A 306 14.05 1.63 32.70
C THR A 306 15.36 0.88 32.85
N GLU A 307 16.45 1.46 32.40
CA GLU A 307 17.80 0.96 32.55
C GLU A 307 18.64 1.95 33.35
N LYS A 308 19.33 1.43 34.40
CA LYS A 308 20.26 2.22 35.21
C LYS A 308 21.68 1.88 34.83
N ILE A 309 22.44 2.94 34.56
CA ILE A 309 23.85 2.88 34.26
C ILE A 309 24.61 3.53 35.41
N ASP A 310 25.39 2.73 36.12
CA ASP A 310 26.19 3.21 37.28
C ASP A 310 27.52 3.76 36.77
N ILE A 311 27.64 5.07 36.73
CA ILE A 311 28.81 5.77 36.20
C ILE A 311 30.02 5.71 37.13
N ILE A 312 29.86 5.37 38.43
CA ILE A 312 30.94 5.31 39.44
C ILE A 312 32.04 4.30 39.06
N LYS A 313 31.71 3.31 38.24
CA LYS A 313 32.65 2.24 37.82
C LYS A 313 33.28 2.49 36.45
N LEU A 314 33.01 3.64 35.83
CA LEU A 314 33.42 3.90 34.47
C LEU A 314 34.87 4.41 34.42
N HIS A 315 35.79 3.55 34.05
CA HIS A 315 37.09 4.01 33.55
C HIS A 315 37.08 4.30 32.04
N GLU A 316 36.13 3.74 31.24
CA GLU A 316 36.09 4.00 29.79
C GLU A 316 34.70 3.96 29.13
N TYR A 317 33.88 2.90 29.35
CA TYR A 317 32.54 2.75 28.73
C TYR A 317 31.69 1.80 29.53
N GLU A 318 30.41 2.09 29.74
CA GLU A 318 29.42 1.09 30.15
C GLU A 318 28.50 0.76 28.98
N VAL A 319 28.28 -0.55 28.74
CA VAL A 319 27.45 -1.06 27.66
C VAL A 319 26.33 -1.89 28.24
N LYS A 320 25.09 -1.53 27.93
CA LYS A 320 23.91 -2.36 28.16
C LYS A 320 23.49 -3.01 26.87
N ILE A 321 23.38 -4.33 26.88
CA ILE A 321 22.96 -5.11 25.70
C ILE A 321 21.52 -5.50 25.88
N ALA A 322 20.69 -5.29 24.85
CA ALA A 322 19.30 -5.74 24.81
C ALA A 322 19.21 -7.27 24.97
N ALA A 323 18.23 -7.72 25.73
CA ALA A 323 18.02 -9.16 25.98
C ALA A 323 17.54 -9.90 24.72
N HIS A 324 16.72 -9.25 23.93
CA HIS A 324 16.14 -9.79 22.71
C HIS A 324 16.75 -9.13 21.46
N ARG A 325 16.56 -9.75 20.30
CA ARG A 325 16.84 -9.12 19.04
C ARG A 325 15.87 -7.97 18.81
N ALA A 326 16.38 -6.87 18.28
CA ALA A 326 15.55 -5.73 17.89
C ALA A 326 14.70 -6.07 16.66
N ASP A 327 13.49 -5.54 16.60
CA ASP A 327 12.54 -5.78 15.51
C ASP A 327 11.88 -4.45 15.10
N ALA A 328 12.26 -3.94 13.92
CA ALA A 328 11.68 -2.73 13.36
C ALA A 328 10.19 -2.90 12.98
N PHE A 329 9.74 -4.13 12.83
CA PHE A 329 8.40 -4.46 12.34
C PHE A 329 7.47 -5.03 13.42
N ILE A 330 7.83 -4.89 14.70
CA ILE A 330 7.00 -5.40 15.80
C ILE A 330 5.60 -4.76 15.81
N PHE A 331 5.49 -3.50 15.35
CA PHE A 331 4.24 -2.76 15.22
C PHE A 331 3.71 -2.69 13.79
N TYR A 332 4.38 -3.34 12.84
CA TYR A 332 3.87 -3.42 11.46
C TYR A 332 2.61 -4.30 11.42
N PRO A 333 1.52 -3.84 10.81
CA PRO A 333 0.27 -4.60 10.81
C PRO A 333 0.42 -5.87 9.98
N LYS A 334 0.28 -7.03 10.63
CA LYS A 334 0.31 -8.35 9.97
C LYS A 334 -0.99 -8.70 9.27
N ASN A 335 -2.06 -8.02 9.65
CA ASN A 335 -3.38 -8.20 9.08
C ASN A 335 -4.01 -6.83 8.84
N LEU A 336 -4.74 -6.70 7.73
CA LEU A 336 -5.55 -5.52 7.42
C LEU A 336 -7.01 -5.90 7.37
N ILE A 337 -7.85 -5.04 7.91
CA ILE A 337 -9.31 -5.10 7.84
C ILE A 337 -9.75 -4.00 6.90
N ILE A 338 -10.39 -4.38 5.80
CA ILE A 338 -10.89 -3.44 4.81
C ILE A 338 -12.40 -3.35 5.01
N SER A 339 -12.89 -2.17 5.36
CA SER A 339 -14.31 -1.90 5.53
C SER A 339 -14.85 -1.03 4.39
N CYS A 340 -16.18 -1.13 4.16
CA CYS A 340 -16.87 -0.37 3.15
C CYS A 340 -18.28 -0.01 3.63
N ASP A 341 -18.66 1.26 3.55
CA ASP A 341 -19.87 1.80 4.16
C ASP A 341 -21.19 1.30 3.56
N ILE A 342 -21.16 0.76 2.34
CA ILE A 342 -22.33 0.23 1.63
C ILE A 342 -22.70 -1.22 2.01
N LEU A 343 -21.93 -1.88 2.89
CA LEU A 343 -22.10 -3.29 3.25
C LEU A 343 -23.04 -3.48 4.45
N ASP A 344 -23.59 -4.68 4.53
CA ASP A 344 -24.23 -5.17 5.76
C ASP A 344 -23.17 -5.37 6.87
N ASN A 345 -23.63 -5.23 8.12
CA ASN A 345 -22.79 -5.42 9.28
C ASN A 345 -22.43 -6.90 9.45
N THR A 346 -21.15 -7.17 9.65
CA THR A 346 -20.61 -8.46 10.06
C THR A 346 -20.12 -8.37 11.51
N ILE A 347 -20.23 -9.42 12.28
CA ILE A 347 -19.66 -9.48 13.64
C ILE A 347 -18.18 -9.87 13.51
N PHE A 348 -17.30 -8.98 13.94
CA PHE A 348 -15.87 -9.20 13.98
C PHE A 348 -15.32 -8.80 15.35
N GLY A 349 -14.66 -9.73 16.05
CA GLY A 349 -14.12 -9.45 17.38
C GLY A 349 -15.15 -9.04 18.45
N GLY A 350 -16.44 -9.32 18.22
CA GLY A 350 -17.54 -8.90 19.11
C GLY A 350 -18.18 -7.56 18.75
N GLU A 351 -17.68 -6.86 17.72
CA GLU A 351 -18.18 -5.59 17.22
C GLU A 351 -18.84 -5.74 15.84
N HIS A 352 -19.76 -4.82 15.52
CA HIS A 352 -20.37 -4.75 14.20
C HIS A 352 -19.50 -3.93 13.26
N VAL A 353 -18.94 -4.60 12.24
CA VAL A 353 -18.07 -3.98 11.23
C VAL A 353 -18.64 -4.23 9.84
N LYS A 354 -18.59 -3.25 8.99
CA LYS A 354 -18.94 -3.36 7.56
C LYS A 354 -17.75 -3.97 6.78
N LEU A 355 -17.45 -5.23 7.06
CA LEU A 355 -16.26 -5.91 6.59
C LEU A 355 -16.37 -6.27 5.10
N LEU A 356 -15.52 -5.69 4.27
CA LEU A 356 -15.38 -6.06 2.87
C LEU A 356 -14.43 -7.25 2.71
N ARG A 357 -13.28 -7.19 3.37
CA ARG A 357 -12.27 -8.25 3.34
C ARG A 357 -11.24 -8.12 4.45
N MET A 358 -10.68 -9.26 4.84
CA MET A 358 -9.49 -9.32 5.68
C MET A 358 -8.31 -9.81 4.85
N VAL A 359 -7.19 -9.08 4.91
CA VAL A 359 -5.90 -9.47 4.32
C VAL A 359 -5.00 -9.95 5.45
N THR A 360 -4.52 -11.17 5.34
CA THR A 360 -3.69 -11.79 6.38
C THR A 360 -2.27 -12.05 5.87
N ASN A 361 -1.32 -12.19 6.80
CA ASN A 361 0.07 -12.51 6.50
C ASN A 361 0.75 -11.50 5.57
N ILE A 362 0.52 -10.21 5.84
CA ILE A 362 1.24 -9.16 5.13
C ILE A 362 2.71 -9.32 5.48
N LYS A 363 3.52 -9.46 4.45
CA LYS A 363 4.96 -9.59 4.58
C LYS A 363 5.61 -8.29 4.14
N GLU A 364 6.71 -7.99 4.78
CA GLU A 364 7.62 -6.97 4.29
C GLU A 364 7.99 -7.26 2.84
N SER A 365 7.96 -6.23 2.04
CA SER A 365 8.35 -6.26 0.65
C SER A 365 9.32 -5.11 0.39
N SER A 366 10.27 -5.31 -0.50
CA SER A 366 11.12 -4.21 -1.01
C SER A 366 10.39 -3.34 -2.03
N SER A 367 9.15 -3.67 -2.34
CA SER A 367 8.25 -2.95 -3.23
C SER A 367 7.66 -1.74 -2.52
N ASP A 368 7.56 -0.61 -3.20
CA ASP A 368 6.89 0.60 -2.67
C ASP A 368 5.37 0.42 -2.59
N ILE A 369 4.84 -0.60 -3.26
CA ILE A 369 3.41 -0.92 -3.32
C ILE A 369 3.18 -2.38 -2.92
N LEU A 370 2.28 -2.58 -1.96
CA LEU A 370 1.70 -3.88 -1.66
C LEU A 370 0.57 -4.17 -2.65
N SER A 371 0.70 -5.24 -3.40
CA SER A 371 -0.30 -5.67 -4.38
C SER A 371 -0.95 -6.98 -3.96
N PHE A 372 -2.28 -6.98 -3.88
CA PHE A 372 -3.08 -8.14 -3.52
C PHE A 372 -4.10 -8.43 -4.61
N ASP A 373 -3.98 -9.59 -5.24
CA ASP A 373 -4.99 -10.16 -6.13
C ASP A 373 -5.72 -11.29 -5.44
N PHE A 374 -7.02 -11.13 -5.21
CA PHE A 374 -7.82 -12.10 -4.49
C PHE A 374 -8.34 -13.18 -5.43
N LEU A 375 -7.75 -14.38 -5.31
CA LEU A 375 -8.09 -15.53 -6.16
C LEU A 375 -9.51 -16.05 -5.92
N GLN A 376 -10.01 -15.94 -4.70
CA GLN A 376 -11.36 -16.35 -4.31
C GLN A 376 -12.24 -15.12 -4.12
N ASP A 377 -13.37 -15.12 -4.79
CA ASP A 377 -14.39 -14.09 -4.65
C ASP A 377 -15.19 -14.34 -3.36
N GLU A 378 -14.98 -13.50 -2.35
CA GLU A 378 -15.80 -13.47 -1.14
C GLU A 378 -16.82 -12.36 -1.29
N PHE A 379 -18.03 -12.72 -1.67
CA PHE A 379 -19.11 -11.76 -1.89
C PHE A 379 -19.83 -11.46 -0.60
N VAL A 380 -20.04 -10.17 -0.34
CA VAL A 380 -20.76 -9.63 0.81
C VAL A 380 -22.01 -8.89 0.33
N ASP A 381 -23.10 -9.03 1.06
CA ASP A 381 -24.37 -8.39 0.71
C ASP A 381 -24.30 -6.86 0.93
N LEU A 382 -25.01 -6.12 0.08
CA LEU A 382 -25.18 -4.68 0.22
C LEU A 382 -26.32 -4.37 1.20
N ASN A 383 -26.11 -3.43 2.12
CA ASN A 383 -27.17 -2.96 3.01
C ASN A 383 -28.00 -1.79 2.43
N VAL A 384 -27.62 -1.30 1.25
CA VAL A 384 -28.21 -0.16 0.59
C VAL A 384 -28.68 -0.52 -0.80
N LYS A 385 -29.83 0.02 -1.21
CA LYS A 385 -30.38 -0.14 -2.56
C LYS A 385 -29.92 0.95 -3.53
N GLU A 386 -29.41 2.04 -3.00
CA GLU A 386 -28.86 3.13 -3.79
C GLU A 386 -27.73 3.83 -3.06
N PHE A 387 -26.71 4.25 -3.79
CA PHE A 387 -25.63 5.09 -3.28
C PHE A 387 -24.97 5.90 -4.39
N LYS A 388 -24.39 7.01 -4.02
CA LYS A 388 -23.62 7.88 -4.91
C LYS A 388 -22.14 7.97 -4.49
N SER A 389 -21.84 7.65 -3.25
CA SER A 389 -20.46 7.64 -2.74
C SER A 389 -20.15 6.31 -2.05
N ILE A 390 -18.87 5.99 -1.99
CA ILE A 390 -18.35 4.81 -1.28
C ILE A 390 -17.23 5.29 -0.36
N GLN A 391 -17.32 4.92 0.93
CA GLN A 391 -16.26 5.11 1.92
C GLN A 391 -15.52 3.80 2.10
N ILE A 392 -14.19 3.86 2.05
CA ILE A 392 -13.28 2.76 2.35
C ILE A 392 -12.42 3.15 3.54
N ASP A 393 -12.30 2.24 4.52
CA ASP A 393 -11.35 2.38 5.62
C ASP A 393 -10.50 1.11 5.71
N ILE A 394 -9.18 1.30 5.83
CA ILE A 394 -8.20 0.22 5.97
C ILE A 394 -7.62 0.32 7.38
N MET A 395 -7.88 -0.69 8.18
CA MET A 395 -7.56 -0.75 9.60
C MET A 395 -6.62 -1.91 9.91
N ASP A 396 -5.92 -1.82 11.00
CA ASP A 396 -5.19 -2.93 11.61
C ASP A 396 -6.13 -3.88 12.37
N ALA A 397 -5.59 -4.95 12.94
CA ALA A 397 -6.35 -5.93 13.72
C ALA A 397 -6.96 -5.36 15.01
N THR A 398 -6.53 -4.19 15.46
CA THR A 398 -7.06 -3.50 16.65
C THR A 398 -8.15 -2.49 16.31
N GLY A 399 -8.47 -2.33 15.02
CA GLY A 399 -9.49 -1.39 14.53
C GLY A 399 -8.98 0.04 14.32
N ASN A 400 -7.69 0.30 14.47
CA ASN A 400 -7.11 1.60 14.18
C ASN A 400 -6.83 1.74 12.69
N LEU A 401 -7.06 2.93 12.13
CA LEU A 401 -6.67 3.22 10.76
C LEU A 401 -5.15 3.03 10.58
N VAL A 402 -4.78 2.31 9.55
CA VAL A 402 -3.37 2.14 9.18
C VAL A 402 -2.84 3.49 8.72
N LYS A 403 -1.68 3.89 9.23
CA LYS A 403 -1.03 5.14 8.85
C LYS A 403 -0.02 4.86 7.75
N THR A 404 -0.11 5.62 6.67
CA THR A 404 0.83 5.61 5.55
C THR A 404 1.23 7.04 5.22
N ASP A 405 2.33 7.20 4.52
CA ASP A 405 2.62 8.46 3.84
C ASP A 405 1.67 8.61 2.63
N ASN A 406 1.03 9.76 2.49
CA ASN A 406 0.08 10.05 1.40
C ASN A 406 0.74 10.33 0.04
N SER A 407 2.02 10.02 -0.12
CA SER A 407 2.76 10.21 -1.38
C SER A 407 2.31 9.26 -2.50
N ILE A 408 1.77 8.09 -2.12
CA ILE A 408 1.27 7.07 -3.05
C ILE A 408 -0.19 6.80 -2.75
N SER A 409 -1.00 6.65 -3.79
CA SER A 409 -2.42 6.37 -3.66
C SER A 409 -2.73 4.90 -3.39
N THR A 410 -3.84 4.66 -2.71
CA THR A 410 -4.45 3.33 -2.60
C THR A 410 -5.49 3.18 -3.69
N ILE A 411 -5.43 2.05 -4.39
CA ILE A 411 -6.37 1.73 -5.46
C ILE A 411 -7.03 0.38 -5.18
N LEU A 412 -8.36 0.33 -5.29
CA LEU A 412 -9.14 -0.89 -5.13
C LEU A 412 -9.98 -1.18 -6.38
N GLN A 413 -10.13 -2.46 -6.68
CA GLN A 413 -11.11 -2.93 -7.64
C GLN A 413 -12.23 -3.69 -6.93
N LEU A 414 -13.42 -3.14 -6.97
CA LEU A 414 -14.65 -3.77 -6.47
C LEU A 414 -15.40 -4.43 -7.64
N MET A 415 -15.89 -5.65 -7.43
CA MET A 415 -16.77 -6.31 -8.39
C MET A 415 -18.14 -6.54 -7.76
N PHE A 416 -19.15 -6.02 -8.42
CA PHE A 416 -20.55 -6.17 -8.06
C PHE A 416 -21.22 -7.27 -8.89
N LYS A 417 -22.10 -8.04 -8.27
CA LYS A 417 -22.95 -9.03 -8.98
C LYS A 417 -24.36 -9.08 -8.42
N THR A 418 -25.33 -9.45 -9.25
CA THR A 418 -26.66 -9.83 -8.77
C THR A 418 -26.63 -11.19 -8.10
N VAL A 419 -27.41 -11.34 -7.04
CA VAL A 419 -27.68 -12.63 -6.38
C VAL A 419 -28.58 -13.51 -7.25
#